data_ecaab5ae36212b349b951d8bd56421da
#
_entry.id   ecaab5ae36212b349b951d8bd56421da
#
_cell.length_a   1.000
_cell.length_b   1.000
_cell.length_c   1.000
_cell.angle_alpha   90.00
_cell.angle_beta   90.00
_cell.angle_gamma   90.00
#
_symmetry.space_group_name_H-M   'P 1'
#
loop_
_entity.id
_entity.type
_entity.pdbx_description
1 polymer ?
#
loop_
_entity_poly.entity_id
_entity_poly.type
_entity_poly.pdbx_seq_one_letter_code
_entity_poly.pdbx_strand_id
1 'polypeptide(L)'
;MSRYDNCSREELIRRIEELEAQLDTPKASGSRFRERYACKILDSIPDMLTVLDREGTLVELVSADETNHVGVPGGELAGQNIRTMLSPAACRNVKNNLDNVFATGCGSSSHHDITLDGRTRNYENRIFPLDGEHALCICRDITEAEAAKHELEMVKYALNNVDEEIYACSLAGTMEYA
;
A
#
# COMPACT_ATOMS: atom_id res chain seq x y z
N MET A 1 -27.95 -34.58 -6.61
CA MET A 1 -29.02 -34.13 -7.56
C MET A 1 -28.78 -32.65 -7.81
N SER A 2 -28.49 -32.29 -9.04
CA SER A 2 -28.29 -30.91 -9.43
C SER A 2 -29.60 -30.12 -9.36
N ARG A 3 -29.55 -28.87 -9.00
CA ARG A 3 -30.71 -27.93 -8.91
C ARG A 3 -31.44 -27.76 -10.27
N TYR A 4 -30.90 -28.31 -11.35
CA TYR A 4 -31.35 -28.12 -12.72
C TYR A 4 -31.84 -29.43 -13.40
N ASP A 5 -31.87 -30.55 -12.65
CA ASP A 5 -32.20 -31.87 -13.22
C ASP A 5 -33.66 -32.01 -13.73
N ASN A 6 -34.53 -31.01 -13.44
CA ASN A 6 -35.96 -31.01 -13.84
C ASN A 6 -36.37 -29.73 -14.60
N CYS A 7 -35.45 -28.91 -15.08
CA CYS A 7 -35.80 -27.72 -15.84
C CYS A 7 -35.99 -28.05 -17.32
N SER A 8 -37.07 -27.54 -17.91
CA SER A 8 -37.27 -27.63 -19.38
C SER A 8 -36.22 -26.79 -20.11
N ARG A 9 -35.95 -27.13 -21.39
CA ARG A 9 -35.04 -26.33 -22.24
C ARG A 9 -35.45 -24.85 -22.33
N GLU A 10 -36.74 -24.58 -22.35
CA GLU A 10 -37.30 -23.23 -22.41
C GLU A 10 -37.08 -22.45 -21.10
N GLU A 11 -37.21 -23.13 -19.97
CA GLU A 11 -36.88 -22.51 -18.67
C GLU A 11 -35.39 -22.19 -18.52
N LEU A 12 -34.52 -23.06 -19.03
CA LEU A 12 -33.08 -22.80 -19.02
C LEU A 12 -32.71 -21.61 -19.93
N ILE A 13 -33.31 -21.52 -21.13
CA ILE A 13 -33.10 -20.39 -22.05
C ILE A 13 -33.54 -19.09 -21.38
N ARG A 14 -34.76 -19.04 -20.83
CA ARG A 14 -35.26 -17.86 -20.12
C ARG A 14 -34.35 -17.46 -18.96
N ARG A 15 -33.81 -18.43 -18.23
CA ARG A 15 -32.90 -18.16 -17.11
C ARG A 15 -31.54 -17.63 -17.56
N ILE A 16 -31.04 -18.10 -18.71
CA ILE A 16 -29.82 -17.55 -19.33
C ILE A 16 -30.07 -16.10 -19.74
N GLU A 17 -31.17 -15.80 -20.45
CA GLU A 17 -31.53 -14.44 -20.85
C GLU A 17 -31.71 -13.49 -19.66
N GLU A 18 -32.33 -13.96 -18.55
CA GLU A 18 -32.43 -13.21 -17.30
C GLU A 18 -31.06 -12.92 -16.66
N LEU A 19 -30.15 -13.90 -16.67
CA LEU A 19 -28.80 -13.74 -16.13
C LEU A 19 -27.94 -12.84 -17.03
N GLU A 20 -28.05 -12.96 -18.33
CA GLU A 20 -27.38 -12.05 -19.28
C GLU A 20 -27.89 -10.62 -19.15
N ALA A 21 -29.19 -10.40 -18.97
CA ALA A 21 -29.77 -9.10 -18.71
C ALA A 21 -29.33 -8.51 -17.34
N GLN A 22 -29.06 -9.36 -16.34
CA GLN A 22 -28.47 -8.92 -15.07
C GLN A 22 -27.00 -8.55 -15.18
N LEU A 23 -26.26 -9.22 -16.05
CA LEU A 23 -24.87 -8.89 -16.39
C LEU A 23 -24.76 -7.60 -17.22
N ASP A 24 -25.75 -7.36 -18.10
CA ASP A 24 -25.84 -6.16 -18.93
C ASP A 24 -26.47 -4.94 -18.23
N THR A 25 -26.92 -5.07 -16.96
CA THR A 25 -27.31 -3.87 -16.19
C THR A 25 -26.10 -2.93 -16.14
N PRO A 26 -26.24 -1.68 -16.60
CA PRO A 26 -25.12 -0.74 -16.63
C PRO A 26 -24.65 -0.52 -15.21
N LYS A 27 -23.56 -1.20 -14.82
CA LYS A 27 -22.78 -0.79 -13.66
C LYS A 27 -22.54 0.70 -13.83
N ALA A 28 -22.80 1.48 -12.77
CA ALA A 28 -22.68 2.94 -12.78
C ALA A 28 -21.38 3.34 -13.53
N SER A 29 -21.42 4.43 -14.30
CA SER A 29 -20.32 4.85 -15.18
C SER A 29 -18.93 4.83 -14.53
N GLY A 30 -18.87 5.01 -13.20
CA GLY A 30 -17.66 4.89 -12.38
C GLY A 30 -17.08 3.48 -12.27
N SER A 31 -17.89 2.42 -12.40
CA SER A 31 -17.41 1.03 -12.35
C SER A 31 -16.66 0.66 -13.63
N ARG A 32 -17.20 1.03 -14.80
CA ARG A 32 -16.52 0.79 -16.10
C ARG A 32 -15.20 1.54 -16.23
N PHE A 33 -15.12 2.75 -15.67
CA PHE A 33 -13.88 3.52 -15.63
C PHE A 33 -12.84 2.79 -14.75
N ARG A 34 -13.21 2.36 -13.54
CA ARG A 34 -12.32 1.64 -12.63
C ARG A 34 -11.81 0.33 -13.24
N GLU A 35 -12.69 -0.49 -13.81
CA GLU A 35 -12.31 -1.74 -14.47
C GLU A 35 -11.35 -1.51 -15.65
N ARG A 36 -11.63 -0.47 -16.46
CA ARG A 36 -10.83 -0.17 -17.66
C ARG A 36 -9.44 0.37 -17.36
N TYR A 37 -9.29 1.11 -16.26
CA TYR A 37 -8.06 1.81 -15.92
C TYR A 37 -7.36 1.26 -14.67
N ALA A 38 -7.91 0.22 -14.03
CA ALA A 38 -7.36 -0.34 -12.79
C ALA A 38 -5.85 -0.66 -12.92
N CYS A 39 -5.45 -1.38 -13.95
CA CYS A 39 -4.03 -1.69 -14.17
C CYS A 39 -3.19 -0.42 -14.32
N LYS A 40 -3.62 0.53 -15.15
CA LYS A 40 -2.88 1.79 -15.35
C LYS A 40 -2.79 2.64 -14.08
N ILE A 41 -3.81 2.62 -13.24
CA ILE A 41 -3.82 3.31 -11.95
C ILE A 41 -2.80 2.63 -11.03
N LEU A 42 -2.84 1.31 -10.93
CA LEU A 42 -1.90 0.54 -10.11
C LEU A 42 -0.45 0.74 -10.59
N ASP A 43 -0.21 0.67 -11.90
CA ASP A 43 1.10 0.90 -12.51
C ASP A 43 1.65 2.32 -12.30
N SER A 44 0.78 3.30 -12.02
CA SER A 44 1.19 4.69 -11.78
C SER A 44 1.50 5.00 -10.32
N ILE A 45 1.22 4.06 -9.40
CA ILE A 45 1.51 4.25 -7.98
C ILE A 45 2.99 3.90 -7.75
N PRO A 46 3.81 4.84 -7.25
CA PRO A 46 5.23 4.60 -7.05
C PRO A 46 5.53 3.76 -5.80
N ASP A 47 4.51 3.40 -5.04
CA ASP A 47 4.63 2.60 -3.84
C ASP A 47 4.59 1.11 -4.17
N MET A 48 5.23 0.27 -3.35
CA MET A 48 5.11 -1.17 -3.46
C MET A 48 3.74 -1.63 -2.94
N LEU A 49 2.98 -2.30 -3.81
CA LEU A 49 1.68 -2.87 -3.46
C LEU A 49 1.79 -4.39 -3.41
N THR A 50 1.43 -4.96 -2.27
CA THR A 50 1.46 -6.40 -2.04
C THR A 50 0.14 -6.89 -1.46
N VAL A 51 -0.22 -8.14 -1.76
CA VAL A 51 -1.31 -8.85 -1.12
C VAL A 51 -0.74 -9.83 -0.11
N LEU A 52 -1.17 -9.72 1.13
CA LEU A 52 -0.79 -10.60 2.23
C LEU A 52 -1.98 -11.45 2.67
N ASP A 53 -1.71 -12.71 3.03
CA ASP A 53 -2.67 -13.55 3.75
C ASP A 53 -2.70 -13.24 5.26
N ARG A 54 -3.57 -13.91 5.99
CA ARG A 54 -3.69 -13.74 7.46
C ARG A 54 -2.42 -14.09 8.22
N GLU A 55 -1.61 -15.01 7.72
CA GLU A 55 -0.36 -15.46 8.31
C GLU A 55 0.81 -14.51 7.98
N GLY A 56 0.59 -13.56 7.08
CA GLY A 56 1.60 -12.61 6.60
C GLY A 56 2.47 -13.20 5.49
N THR A 57 1.94 -14.16 4.73
CA THR A 57 2.59 -14.65 3.51
C THR A 57 2.23 -13.73 2.36
N LEU A 58 3.20 -13.36 1.55
CA LEU A 58 3.01 -12.54 0.36
C LEU A 58 2.39 -13.40 -0.74
N VAL A 59 1.13 -13.16 -1.04
CA VAL A 59 0.36 -13.90 -2.05
C VAL A 59 0.67 -13.36 -3.44
N GLU A 60 0.73 -12.04 -3.57
CA GLU A 60 0.95 -11.35 -4.85
C GLU A 60 1.67 -10.03 -4.67
N LEU A 61 2.54 -9.70 -5.62
CA LEU A 61 3.11 -8.37 -5.80
C LEU A 61 2.37 -7.69 -6.95
N VAL A 62 1.68 -6.59 -6.66
CA VAL A 62 0.78 -5.92 -7.59
C VAL A 62 1.46 -4.76 -8.32
N SER A 63 2.54 -4.19 -7.78
CA SER A 63 3.21 -3.03 -8.39
C SER A 63 4.06 -3.41 -9.58
N ALA A 64 4.05 -2.57 -10.63
CA ALA A 64 4.76 -2.79 -11.89
C ALA A 64 6.27 -2.50 -11.81
N ASP A 65 6.74 -1.79 -10.81
CA ASP A 65 8.16 -1.43 -10.70
C ASP A 65 8.94 -2.51 -9.95
N GLU A 66 9.44 -3.49 -10.71
CA GLU A 66 10.23 -4.62 -10.19
C GLU A 66 11.57 -4.20 -9.54
N THR A 67 12.01 -2.97 -9.74
CA THR A 67 13.33 -2.50 -9.29
C THR A 67 13.29 -1.76 -7.96
N ASN A 68 12.13 -1.40 -7.48
CA ASN A 68 12.01 -0.55 -6.32
C ASN A 68 11.65 -1.31 -5.05
N HIS A 69 12.32 -1.06 -4.03
CA HIS A 69 11.98 -1.02 -2.62
C HIS A 69 12.58 -2.08 -1.70
N VAL A 70 12.83 -3.31 -2.15
CA VAL A 70 13.40 -4.32 -1.24
C VAL A 70 14.69 -4.96 -1.79
N GLY A 71 15.13 -4.53 -2.98
CA GLY A 71 16.37 -5.09 -3.61
C GLY A 71 16.22 -6.54 -4.08
N VAL A 72 15.01 -7.10 -4.04
CA VAL A 72 14.70 -8.47 -4.48
C VAL A 72 13.72 -8.40 -5.65
N PRO A 73 13.96 -9.09 -6.77
CA PRO A 73 13.03 -9.16 -7.88
C PRO A 73 11.66 -9.68 -7.43
N GLY A 74 10.57 -9.04 -7.89
CA GLY A 74 9.22 -9.30 -7.42
C GLY A 74 8.76 -10.75 -7.53
N GLY A 75 9.25 -11.48 -8.53
CA GLY A 75 8.94 -12.92 -8.69
C GLY A 75 9.52 -13.83 -7.61
N GLU A 76 10.54 -13.38 -6.88
CA GLU A 76 11.15 -14.14 -5.77
C GLU A 76 10.47 -13.86 -4.42
N LEU A 77 9.62 -12.83 -4.35
CA LEU A 77 8.93 -12.45 -3.11
C LEU A 77 7.61 -13.21 -2.90
N ALA A 78 6.90 -13.57 -3.97
CA ALA A 78 5.65 -14.31 -3.87
C ALA A 78 5.83 -15.66 -3.16
N GLY A 79 4.96 -15.95 -2.21
CA GLY A 79 5.04 -17.14 -1.36
C GLY A 79 5.97 -17.01 -0.15
N GLN A 80 6.73 -15.92 -0.03
CA GLN A 80 7.55 -15.68 1.17
C GLN A 80 6.72 -15.09 2.30
N ASN A 81 7.08 -15.41 3.53
CA ASN A 81 6.43 -14.84 4.71
C ASN A 81 7.22 -13.64 5.23
N ILE A 82 6.51 -12.61 5.73
CA ILE A 82 7.12 -11.40 6.31
C ILE A 82 8.17 -11.72 7.39
N ARG A 83 8.08 -12.88 8.04
CA ARG A 83 9.04 -13.33 9.07
C ARG A 83 10.43 -13.61 8.51
N THR A 84 10.54 -13.96 7.23
CA THR A 84 11.82 -14.21 6.58
C THR A 84 12.41 -12.96 5.95
N MET A 85 11.57 -11.94 5.73
CA MET A 85 11.93 -10.72 5.00
C MET A 85 12.23 -9.54 5.93
N LEU A 86 11.57 -9.48 7.07
CA LEU A 86 11.62 -8.34 7.98
C LEU A 86 12.39 -8.68 9.27
N SER A 87 12.93 -7.64 9.90
CA SER A 87 13.47 -7.77 11.25
C SER A 87 12.39 -8.23 12.23
N PRO A 88 12.72 -8.88 13.36
CA PRO A 88 11.73 -9.34 14.33
C PRO A 88 10.83 -8.22 14.86
N ALA A 89 11.33 -6.98 14.95
CA ALA A 89 10.54 -5.83 15.38
C ALA A 89 9.56 -5.37 14.31
N ALA A 90 10.03 -5.20 13.07
CA ALA A 90 9.19 -4.85 11.92
C ALA A 90 8.12 -5.91 11.66
N CYS A 91 8.49 -7.20 11.72
CA CYS A 91 7.56 -8.31 11.57
C CYS A 91 6.44 -8.26 12.61
N ARG A 92 6.74 -8.02 13.89
CA ARG A 92 5.71 -7.85 14.94
C ARG A 92 4.77 -6.69 14.64
N ASN A 93 5.30 -5.55 14.20
CA ASN A 93 4.50 -4.39 13.87
C ASN A 93 3.54 -4.67 12.71
N VAL A 94 4.04 -5.22 11.63
CA VAL A 94 3.21 -5.57 10.45
C VAL A 94 2.17 -6.61 10.84
N LYS A 95 2.53 -7.66 11.59
CA LYS A 95 1.60 -8.70 12.01
C LYS A 95 0.50 -8.17 12.93
N ASN A 96 0.83 -7.32 13.91
CA ASN A 96 -0.16 -6.69 14.79
C ASN A 96 -1.16 -5.82 13.98
N ASN A 97 -0.67 -5.07 12.99
CA ASN A 97 -1.54 -4.30 12.12
C ASN A 97 -2.43 -5.19 11.25
N LEU A 98 -1.88 -6.27 10.71
CA LEU A 98 -2.62 -7.25 9.92
C LEU A 98 -3.74 -7.89 10.76
N ASP A 99 -3.43 -8.33 11.98
CA ASP A 99 -4.41 -8.90 12.90
C ASP A 99 -5.51 -7.88 13.26
N ASN A 100 -5.16 -6.62 13.47
CA ASN A 100 -6.11 -5.56 13.74
C ASN A 100 -7.03 -5.29 12.52
N VAL A 101 -6.48 -5.28 11.31
CA VAL A 101 -7.23 -5.10 10.07
C VAL A 101 -8.27 -6.20 9.89
N PHE A 102 -7.90 -7.46 10.10
CA PHE A 102 -8.83 -8.59 10.01
C PHE A 102 -9.85 -8.63 11.16
N ALA A 103 -9.50 -8.14 12.33
CA ALA A 103 -10.42 -8.10 13.48
C ALA A 103 -11.45 -6.97 13.36
N THR A 104 -11.06 -5.82 12.81
CA THR A 104 -11.90 -4.62 12.79
C THR A 104 -12.55 -4.34 11.43
N GLY A 105 -11.99 -4.89 10.34
CA GLY A 105 -12.38 -4.54 8.98
C GLY A 105 -11.95 -3.13 8.56
N CYS A 106 -11.13 -2.45 9.36
CA CYS A 106 -10.64 -1.10 9.10
C CYS A 106 -9.16 -1.11 8.70
N GLY A 107 -8.76 -0.16 7.85
CA GLY A 107 -7.36 0.02 7.50
C GLY A 107 -6.51 0.40 8.72
N SER A 108 -5.23 0.02 8.70
CA SER A 108 -4.23 0.35 9.71
C SER A 108 -2.94 0.81 9.06
N SER A 109 -2.15 1.66 9.75
CA SER A 109 -0.84 2.08 9.28
C SER A 109 0.23 1.92 10.36
N SER A 110 1.47 1.71 9.92
CA SER A 110 2.64 1.65 10.79
C SER A 110 3.90 2.06 10.04
N HIS A 111 4.92 2.47 10.81
CA HIS A 111 6.26 2.74 10.32
C HIS A 111 7.23 1.66 10.81
N HIS A 112 8.18 1.30 9.98
CA HIS A 112 9.27 0.42 10.35
C HIS A 112 10.50 0.63 9.47
N ASP A 113 11.64 0.22 9.99
CA ASP A 113 12.90 0.29 9.28
C ASP A 113 13.24 -1.07 8.67
N ILE A 114 13.75 -1.04 7.45
CA ILE A 114 14.32 -2.21 6.77
C ILE A 114 15.78 -1.92 6.48
N THR A 115 16.67 -2.80 6.95
CA THR A 115 18.10 -2.72 6.63
C THR A 115 18.42 -3.78 5.58
N LEU A 116 18.83 -3.34 4.39
CA LEU A 116 19.27 -4.17 3.29
C LEU A 116 20.65 -3.71 2.83
N ASP A 117 21.57 -4.64 2.65
CA ASP A 117 22.95 -4.36 2.19
C ASP A 117 23.65 -3.26 3.01
N GLY A 118 23.39 -3.22 4.32
CA GLY A 118 23.93 -2.23 5.25
C GLY A 118 23.32 -0.83 5.14
N ARG A 119 22.27 -0.65 4.34
CA ARG A 119 21.50 0.60 4.24
C ARG A 119 20.17 0.43 4.93
N THR A 120 19.88 1.32 5.88
CA THR A 120 18.58 1.40 6.54
C THR A 120 17.68 2.37 5.79
N ARG A 121 16.47 1.93 5.47
CA ARG A 121 15.41 2.72 4.88
C ARG A 121 14.18 2.71 5.77
N ASN A 122 13.46 3.80 5.78
CA ASN A 122 12.24 3.97 6.56
C ASN A 122 11.03 3.76 5.66
N TYR A 123 10.11 2.91 6.09
CA TYR A 123 8.91 2.59 5.35
C TYR A 123 7.64 2.88 6.14
N GLU A 124 6.66 3.47 5.46
CA GLU A 124 5.28 3.54 5.92
C GLU A 124 4.49 2.40 5.28
N ASN A 125 3.90 1.53 6.09
CA ASN A 125 2.96 0.51 5.64
C ASN A 125 1.54 0.91 5.95
N ARG A 126 0.67 0.82 4.94
CA ARG A 126 -0.78 0.96 5.08
C ARG A 126 -1.42 -0.35 4.65
N ILE A 127 -2.20 -0.95 5.55
CA ILE A 127 -2.82 -2.25 5.33
C ILE A 127 -4.33 -2.07 5.30
N PHE A 128 -4.99 -2.62 4.28
CA PHE A 128 -6.43 -2.56 4.09
C PHE A 128 -6.99 -3.95 3.84
N PRO A 129 -8.14 -4.33 4.42
CA PRO A 129 -8.76 -5.62 4.13
C PRO A 129 -9.26 -5.63 2.68
N LEU A 130 -8.96 -6.70 1.94
CA LEU A 130 -9.55 -6.97 0.62
C LEU A 130 -10.77 -7.88 0.76
N ASP A 131 -10.62 -8.93 1.54
CA ASP A 131 -11.65 -9.90 1.86
C ASP A 131 -11.40 -10.54 3.25
N GLY A 132 -12.04 -11.69 3.55
CA GLY A 132 -11.87 -12.39 4.83
C GLY A 132 -10.50 -13.03 5.02
N GLU A 133 -9.71 -13.22 3.97
CA GLU A 133 -8.45 -13.97 3.99
C GLU A 133 -7.25 -13.14 3.54
N HIS A 134 -7.47 -12.02 2.79
CA HIS A 134 -6.42 -11.23 2.16
C HIS A 134 -6.49 -9.76 2.54
N ALA A 135 -5.34 -9.13 2.62
CA ALA A 135 -5.18 -7.71 2.85
C ALA A 135 -4.21 -7.10 1.84
N LEU A 136 -4.54 -5.90 1.33
CA LEU A 136 -3.64 -5.07 0.53
C LEU A 136 -2.69 -4.33 1.48
N CYS A 137 -1.40 -4.47 1.27
CA CYS A 137 -0.38 -3.68 1.94
C CYS A 137 0.26 -2.71 0.92
N ILE A 138 0.20 -1.43 1.22
CA ILE A 138 0.88 -0.36 0.48
C ILE A 138 2.11 0.02 1.28
N CYS A 139 3.30 -0.18 0.72
CA CYS A 139 4.57 0.09 1.36
C CYS A 139 5.28 1.25 0.64
N ARG A 140 5.41 2.37 1.33
CA ARG A 140 6.03 3.60 0.82
C ARG A 140 7.40 3.79 1.46
N ASP A 141 8.43 4.02 0.66
CA ASP A 141 9.73 4.51 1.14
C ASP A 141 9.59 5.99 1.53
N ILE A 142 9.79 6.28 2.82
CA ILE A 142 9.72 7.64 3.38
C ILE A 142 11.09 8.12 3.85
N THR A 143 12.18 7.45 3.47
CA THR A 143 13.54 7.72 3.95
C THR A 143 13.95 9.17 3.70
N GLU A 144 13.76 9.67 2.48
CA GLU A 144 14.11 11.05 2.13
C GLU A 144 13.20 12.06 2.83
N ALA A 145 11.91 11.76 2.95
CA ALA A 145 10.94 12.63 3.62
C ALA A 145 11.25 12.76 5.12
N GLU A 146 11.56 11.65 5.80
CA GLU A 146 11.94 11.66 7.21
C GLU A 146 13.32 12.34 7.43
N ALA A 147 14.28 12.16 6.52
CA ALA A 147 15.57 12.87 6.58
C ALA A 147 15.39 14.39 6.45
N ALA A 148 14.62 14.85 5.47
CA ALA A 148 14.34 16.28 5.28
C ALA A 148 13.57 16.87 6.47
N LYS A 149 12.62 16.14 7.02
CA LYS A 149 11.88 16.55 8.23
C LYS A 149 12.82 16.68 9.43
N HIS A 150 13.69 15.71 9.64
CA HIS A 150 14.67 15.74 10.73
C HIS A 150 15.64 16.92 10.59
N GLU A 151 16.13 17.19 9.38
CA GLU A 151 16.98 18.36 9.10
C GLU A 151 16.26 19.67 9.44
N LEU A 152 15.00 19.81 9.03
CA LEU A 152 14.19 20.98 9.35
C LEU A 152 13.96 21.12 10.86
N GLU A 153 13.71 20.04 11.57
CA GLU A 153 13.54 20.05 13.03
C GLU A 153 14.85 20.45 13.74
N MET A 154 16.00 19.97 13.26
CA MET A 154 17.31 20.36 13.78
C MET A 154 17.59 21.86 13.57
N VAL A 155 17.28 22.39 12.39
CA VAL A 155 17.42 23.82 12.10
C VAL A 155 16.50 24.64 12.99
N LYS A 156 15.23 24.27 13.13
CA LYS A 156 14.29 24.94 14.04
C LYS A 156 14.76 24.90 15.49
N TYR A 157 15.28 23.75 15.94
CA TYR A 157 15.82 23.62 17.30
C TYR A 157 17.02 24.56 17.49
N ALA A 158 17.96 24.61 16.54
CA ALA A 158 19.10 25.50 16.59
C ALA A 158 18.66 26.96 16.66
N LEU A 159 17.75 27.40 15.78
CA LEU A 159 17.22 28.78 15.78
C LEU A 159 16.52 29.15 17.09
N ASN A 160 15.75 28.25 17.68
CA ASN A 160 15.01 28.51 18.91
C ASN A 160 15.90 28.51 20.18
N ASN A 161 17.13 28.01 20.10
CA ASN A 161 18.06 27.89 21.24
C ASN A 161 19.31 28.77 21.08
N VAL A 162 19.32 29.69 20.12
CA VAL A 162 20.37 30.70 19.97
C VAL A 162 19.94 31.97 20.73
N ASP A 163 20.78 32.39 21.65
CA ASP A 163 20.56 33.62 22.43
C ASP A 163 20.95 34.91 21.64
N GLU A 164 21.31 34.77 20.35
CA GLU A 164 21.70 35.86 19.45
C GLU A 164 20.64 36.10 18.37
N GLU A 165 20.53 37.32 17.91
CA GLU A 165 19.65 37.69 16.79
C GLU A 165 20.15 37.07 15.48
N ILE A 166 19.27 36.30 14.78
CA ILE A 166 19.57 35.63 13.52
C ILE A 166 18.82 36.34 12.40
N TYR A 167 19.54 36.79 11.39
CA TYR A 167 18.98 37.46 10.22
C TYR A 167 19.20 36.62 8.97
N ALA A 168 18.14 36.40 8.18
CA ALA A 168 18.27 35.87 6.84
C ALA A 168 18.18 37.00 5.82
N CYS A 169 19.18 37.09 4.95
CA CYS A 169 19.22 38.08 3.90
C CYS A 169 19.23 37.40 2.53
N SER A 170 18.52 37.98 1.57
CA SER A 170 18.65 37.57 0.17
C SER A 170 20.03 37.95 -0.39
N LEU A 171 20.43 37.34 -1.51
CA LEU A 171 21.66 37.69 -2.22
C LEU A 171 21.69 39.17 -2.68
N ALA A 172 20.56 39.86 -2.75
CA ALA A 172 20.43 41.29 -2.99
C ALA A 172 20.56 42.15 -1.72
N GLY A 173 20.79 41.52 -0.54
CA GLY A 173 20.95 42.24 0.73
C GLY A 173 19.61 42.62 1.39
N THR A 174 18.49 42.12 0.90
CA THR A 174 17.18 42.35 1.54
C THR A 174 16.97 41.39 2.71
N MET A 175 16.60 41.92 3.87
CA MET A 175 16.26 41.12 5.04
C MET A 175 14.94 40.39 4.80
N GLU A 176 14.95 39.06 4.92
CA GLU A 176 13.78 38.21 4.66
C GLU A 176 13.16 37.66 5.94
N TYR A 177 13.93 37.68 7.03
CA TYR A 177 13.47 37.22 8.34
C TYR A 177 14.25 37.94 9.46
N ALA A 178 13.57 38.21 10.54
CA ALA A 178 14.16 38.76 11.77
C ALA A 178 13.57 38.05 13.01
#